data_ab861430bdbe17d5ab0c15f549976d1c
#
_entry.id   ab861430bdbe17d5ab0c15f549976d1c
#
_cell.length_a   1.000
_cell.length_b   1.000
_cell.length_c   1.000
_cell.angle_alpha   90.00
_cell.angle_beta   90.00
_cell.angle_gamma   90.00
#
_symmetry.space_group_name_H-M   'P 1'
#
loop_
_entity.id
_entity.type
_entity.pdbx_description
1 polymer ?
#
loop_
_entity_poly.entity_id
_entity_poly.type
_entity_poly.pdbx_seq_one_letter_code
_entity_poly.pdbx_strand_id
1 'polypeptide(L)'
;MQVRLKEIFGIEDVYVLSDYGTGGLDNYMGESILFMDEFKGDIDYQAFLKILDVYPNQVHARYSNVYALWDKVHISSIFSPYQIYKMLVSPDKQKNDPITQLHRRIHFIVYHVKINDNEYKEITFTMEQYLNLMEQKQCFEDTAQKLISKGINIVTDDVLAEIKKEIADSSIDQTKKNSDN
;
A
#
# COMPACT_ATOMS: atom_id res chain seq x y z
N MET A 1 -12.62 0.01 4.93
CA MET A 1 -11.85 -1.19 4.51
C MET A 1 -12.26 -2.43 5.29
N GLN A 2 -12.15 -2.45 6.62
CA GLN A 2 -12.47 -3.61 7.47
C GLN A 2 -13.84 -4.23 7.22
N VAL A 3 -14.91 -3.42 7.18
CA VAL A 3 -16.29 -3.91 6.95
C VAL A 3 -16.39 -4.61 5.60
N ARG A 4 -15.83 -4.01 4.56
CA ARG A 4 -15.85 -4.57 3.21
C ARG A 4 -15.07 -5.90 3.10
N LEU A 5 -13.95 -6.05 3.79
CA LEU A 5 -13.23 -7.33 3.83
C LEU A 5 -14.06 -8.41 4.51
N LYS A 6 -14.71 -8.10 5.63
CA LYS A 6 -15.60 -9.04 6.34
C LYS A 6 -16.85 -9.41 5.54
N GLU A 7 -17.37 -8.49 4.73
CA GLU A 7 -18.48 -8.77 3.81
C GLU A 7 -18.07 -9.70 2.66
N ILE A 8 -16.85 -9.54 2.13
CA ILE A 8 -16.36 -10.33 0.99
C ILE A 8 -15.89 -11.72 1.43
N PHE A 9 -15.16 -11.82 2.53
CA PHE A 9 -14.47 -13.04 2.94
C PHE A 9 -15.14 -13.75 4.14
N GLY A 10 -16.04 -13.09 4.85
CA GLY A 10 -16.64 -13.58 6.10
C GLY A 10 -15.98 -12.99 7.35
N ILE A 11 -16.76 -12.88 8.42
CA ILE A 11 -16.27 -12.30 9.69
C ILE A 11 -15.20 -13.18 10.32
N GLU A 12 -15.32 -14.50 10.18
CA GLU A 12 -14.44 -15.49 10.79
C GLU A 12 -13.10 -15.64 10.07
N ASP A 13 -12.99 -15.14 8.83
CA ASP A 13 -11.77 -15.26 8.02
C ASP A 13 -10.83 -14.06 8.13
N VAL A 14 -11.25 -12.98 8.80
CA VAL A 14 -10.48 -11.73 8.88
C VAL A 14 -10.07 -11.41 10.30
N TYR A 15 -8.79 -11.54 10.60
CA TYR A 15 -8.20 -11.03 11.82
C TYR A 15 -7.82 -9.55 11.67
N VAL A 16 -8.27 -8.71 12.60
CA VAL A 16 -7.94 -7.28 12.62
C VAL A 16 -6.85 -7.01 13.64
N LEU A 17 -5.69 -6.62 13.15
CA LEU A 17 -4.56 -6.19 13.97
C LEU A 17 -4.58 -4.65 14.09
N SER A 18 -4.98 -4.14 15.24
CA SER A 18 -5.02 -2.70 15.57
C SER A 18 -4.07 -2.33 16.71
N ASP A 19 -3.60 -3.29 17.48
CA ASP A 19 -2.55 -3.12 18.48
C ASP A 19 -1.25 -3.73 17.95
N TYR A 20 -0.29 -2.89 17.61
CA TYR A 20 1.02 -3.29 17.07
C TYR A 20 2.06 -3.52 18.18
N GLY A 21 1.68 -3.31 19.42
CA GLY A 21 2.48 -3.59 20.59
C GLY A 21 2.43 -5.05 21.04
N THR A 22 2.72 -5.26 22.31
CA THR A 22 2.73 -6.59 22.91
C THR A 22 1.29 -7.12 23.05
N GLY A 23 0.90 -8.13 22.31
CA GLY A 23 -0.37 -8.83 22.48
C GLY A 23 -1.38 -8.65 21.35
N GLY A 24 -1.03 -7.90 20.31
CA GLY A 24 -1.93 -7.71 19.16
C GLY A 24 -2.34 -8.99 18.44
N LEU A 25 -1.59 -10.08 18.62
CA LEU A 25 -1.86 -11.41 18.04
C LEU A 25 -2.37 -12.43 19.07
N ASP A 26 -2.65 -12.02 20.31
CA ASP A 26 -3.06 -12.94 21.38
C ASP A 26 -4.38 -13.67 21.08
N ASN A 27 -5.27 -13.06 20.31
CA ASN A 27 -6.57 -13.60 19.93
C ASN A 27 -6.61 -14.15 18.49
N TYR A 28 -5.47 -14.24 17.81
CA TYR A 28 -5.40 -14.82 16.47
C TYR A 28 -5.66 -16.32 16.54
N MET A 29 -6.62 -16.82 15.77
CA MET A 29 -7.07 -18.21 15.80
C MET A 29 -6.83 -18.95 14.47
N GLY A 30 -6.07 -18.36 13.55
CA GLY A 30 -5.73 -18.98 12.26
C GLY A 30 -6.53 -18.42 11.09
N GLU A 31 -7.07 -17.23 11.23
CA GLU A 31 -7.77 -16.51 10.15
C GLU A 31 -6.86 -16.38 8.92
N SER A 32 -7.46 -16.57 7.73
CA SER A 32 -6.73 -16.59 6.47
C SER A 32 -6.34 -15.18 5.98
N ILE A 33 -6.94 -14.14 6.54
CA ILE A 33 -6.69 -12.74 6.17
C ILE A 33 -6.29 -11.94 7.40
N LEU A 34 -5.13 -11.29 7.32
CA LEU A 34 -4.72 -10.30 8.31
C LEU A 34 -5.03 -8.90 7.79
N PHE A 35 -5.79 -8.13 8.56
CA PHE A 35 -6.01 -6.70 8.28
C PHE A 35 -5.30 -5.84 9.32
N MET A 36 -4.31 -5.08 8.87
CA MET A 36 -3.58 -4.10 9.68
C MET A 36 -4.23 -2.73 9.51
N ASP A 37 -4.96 -2.28 10.54
CA ASP A 37 -5.73 -1.04 10.48
C ASP A 37 -4.91 0.17 10.95
N GLU A 38 -5.04 1.28 10.23
CA GLU A 38 -4.36 2.55 10.53
C GLU A 38 -2.85 2.43 10.82
N PHE A 39 -2.16 1.55 10.10
CA PHE A 39 -0.75 1.28 10.35
C PHE A 39 0.14 2.51 10.16
N LYS A 40 0.94 2.83 11.18
CA LYS A 40 1.82 4.01 11.23
C LYS A 40 3.29 3.65 11.46
N GLY A 41 3.65 2.38 11.39
CA GLY A 41 5.04 1.95 11.60
C GLY A 41 5.39 1.66 13.06
N ASP A 42 4.42 1.28 13.89
CA ASP A 42 4.60 1.02 15.32
C ASP A 42 5.02 -0.44 15.62
N ILE A 43 5.87 -1.01 14.77
CA ILE A 43 6.39 -2.39 14.90
C ILE A 43 7.86 -2.42 14.48
N ASP A 44 8.61 -3.40 14.98
CA ASP A 44 9.98 -3.65 14.48
C ASP A 44 9.98 -4.05 13.01
N TYR A 45 10.94 -3.52 12.22
CA TYR A 45 10.99 -3.74 10.78
C TYR A 45 11.11 -5.22 10.40
N GLN A 46 11.94 -5.98 11.11
CA GLN A 46 12.10 -7.41 10.84
C GLN A 46 10.85 -8.21 11.21
N ALA A 47 10.17 -7.82 12.29
CA ALA A 47 8.87 -8.39 12.65
C ALA A 47 7.81 -8.08 11.57
N PHE A 48 7.79 -6.84 11.06
CA PHE A 48 6.91 -6.45 9.96
C PHE A 48 7.16 -7.26 8.70
N LEU A 49 8.43 -7.45 8.29
CA LEU A 49 8.76 -8.28 7.13
C LEU A 49 8.31 -9.74 7.31
N LYS A 50 8.38 -10.29 8.53
CA LYS A 50 7.88 -11.65 8.83
C LYS A 50 6.36 -11.75 8.70
N ILE A 51 5.62 -10.72 9.12
CA ILE A 51 4.16 -10.66 8.95
C ILE A 51 3.78 -10.68 7.47
N LEU A 52 4.59 -10.03 6.62
CA LEU A 52 4.36 -9.95 5.17
C LEU A 52 4.97 -11.11 4.38
N ASP A 53 5.60 -12.07 5.04
CA ASP A 53 6.24 -13.17 4.32
C ASP A 53 5.21 -14.18 3.78
N VAL A 54 5.49 -14.74 2.62
CA VAL A 54 4.60 -15.71 1.95
C VAL A 54 4.63 -17.12 2.57
N TYR A 55 5.59 -17.37 3.47
CA TYR A 55 5.72 -18.66 4.12
C TYR A 55 5.18 -18.61 5.55
N PRO A 56 4.45 -19.64 6.00
CA PRO A 56 4.06 -19.76 7.40
C PRO A 56 5.30 -19.68 8.29
N ASN A 57 5.30 -18.74 9.21
CA ASN A 57 6.38 -18.55 10.16
C ASN A 57 5.81 -18.27 11.56
N GLN A 58 6.64 -18.36 12.57
CA GLN A 58 6.25 -18.01 13.92
C GLN A 58 6.38 -16.48 14.13
N VAL A 59 5.31 -15.87 14.56
CA VAL A 59 5.26 -14.47 14.98
C VAL A 59 5.01 -14.39 16.48
N HIS A 60 5.52 -13.33 17.09
CA HIS A 60 5.45 -13.18 18.54
C HIS A 60 4.07 -12.69 18.97
N ALA A 61 3.46 -13.41 19.93
CA ALA A 61 2.33 -12.97 20.74
C ALA A 61 2.79 -12.84 22.20
N ARG A 62 2.01 -12.20 23.07
CA ARG A 62 2.44 -11.82 24.44
C ARG A 62 2.97 -13.00 25.27
N TYR A 63 2.30 -14.13 25.21
CA TYR A 63 2.62 -15.29 26.09
C TYR A 63 3.15 -16.49 25.32
N SER A 64 3.06 -16.50 24.00
CA SER A 64 3.49 -17.59 23.14
C SER A 64 3.79 -17.07 21.74
N ASN A 65 4.38 -17.93 20.91
CA ASN A 65 4.43 -17.67 19.48
C ASN A 65 3.21 -18.29 18.83
N VAL A 66 2.63 -17.59 17.84
CA VAL A 66 1.58 -18.11 16.98
C VAL A 66 2.13 -18.34 15.58
N TYR A 67 1.56 -19.32 14.87
CA TYR A 67 1.89 -19.50 13.46
C TYR A 67 1.07 -18.53 12.62
N ALA A 68 1.76 -17.76 11.78
CA ALA A 68 1.13 -16.93 10.76
C ALA A 68 0.56 -17.84 9.68
N LEU A 69 -0.75 -18.09 9.72
CA LEU A 69 -1.47 -18.94 8.76
C LEU A 69 -2.25 -18.13 7.72
N TRP A 70 -2.22 -16.79 7.82
CA TRP A 70 -2.82 -15.93 6.81
C TRP A 70 -2.06 -16.02 5.49
N ASP A 71 -2.81 -16.00 4.40
CA ASP A 71 -2.29 -15.97 3.04
C ASP A 71 -2.43 -14.58 2.38
N LYS A 72 -3.16 -13.68 3.03
CA LYS A 72 -3.37 -12.28 2.59
C LYS A 72 -3.19 -11.31 3.74
N VAL A 73 -2.42 -10.26 3.47
CA VAL A 73 -2.27 -9.13 4.39
C VAL A 73 -2.78 -7.87 3.69
N HIS A 74 -3.75 -7.22 4.33
CA HIS A 74 -4.25 -5.91 3.91
C HIS A 74 -3.80 -4.87 4.93
N ILE A 75 -3.25 -3.77 4.47
CA ILE A 75 -2.78 -2.68 5.31
C ILE A 75 -3.50 -1.40 4.92
N SER A 76 -4.19 -0.76 5.86
CA SER A 76 -4.64 0.61 5.68
C SER A 76 -3.65 1.58 6.33
N SER A 77 -3.30 2.64 5.62
CA SER A 77 -2.41 3.68 6.14
C SER A 77 -2.61 4.99 5.40
N ILE A 78 -2.41 6.10 6.10
CA ILE A 78 -2.30 7.44 5.49
C ILE A 78 -0.90 7.69 4.90
N PHE A 79 0.06 6.82 5.19
CA PHE A 79 1.44 6.92 4.76
C PHE A 79 1.73 6.02 3.57
N SER A 80 2.55 6.49 2.65
CA SER A 80 3.07 5.68 1.56
C SER A 80 4.03 4.58 2.06
N PRO A 81 4.28 3.51 1.30
CA PRO A 81 5.27 2.48 1.67
C PRO A 81 6.65 3.06 1.97
N TYR A 82 7.06 4.10 1.25
CA TYR A 82 8.34 4.77 1.49
C TYR A 82 8.35 5.51 2.84
N GLN A 83 7.27 6.21 3.20
CA GLN A 83 7.17 6.89 4.49
C GLN A 83 7.15 5.89 5.65
N ILE A 84 6.39 4.81 5.53
CA ILE A 84 6.39 3.72 6.52
C ILE A 84 7.80 3.18 6.71
N TYR A 85 8.51 2.85 5.61
CA TYR A 85 9.89 2.38 5.68
C TYR A 85 10.80 3.36 6.43
N LYS A 86 10.68 4.66 6.17
CA LYS A 86 11.47 5.70 6.86
C LYS A 86 11.19 5.81 8.35
N MET A 87 9.99 5.45 8.79
CA MET A 87 9.64 5.39 10.22
C MET A 87 10.22 4.15 10.89
N LEU A 88 10.23 3.02 10.16
CA LEU A 88 10.69 1.72 10.68
C LEU A 88 12.21 1.57 10.67
N VAL A 89 12.91 2.18 9.71
CA VAL A 89 14.35 1.97 9.48
C VAL A 89 15.11 3.28 9.56
N SER A 90 15.91 3.43 10.61
CA SER A 90 16.78 4.60 10.79
C SER A 90 17.84 4.68 9.67
N PRO A 91 18.32 5.89 9.30
CA PRO A 91 19.24 6.09 8.17
C PRO A 91 20.51 5.24 8.20
N ASP A 92 21.06 4.99 9.39
CA ASP A 92 22.26 4.16 9.60
C ASP A 92 22.03 2.67 9.30
N LYS A 93 20.79 2.18 9.44
CA LYS A 93 20.40 0.78 9.18
C LYS A 93 19.96 0.52 7.74
N GLN A 94 19.62 1.56 6.96
CA GLN A 94 19.04 1.40 5.61
C GLN A 94 19.92 0.61 4.63
N LYS A 95 21.26 0.58 4.86
CA LYS A 95 22.18 -0.23 4.05
C LYS A 95 21.98 -1.73 4.30
N ASN A 96 21.71 -2.13 5.53
CA ASN A 96 21.50 -3.53 5.91
C ASN A 96 20.06 -3.98 5.73
N ASP A 97 19.14 -3.04 5.88
CA ASP A 97 17.70 -3.23 5.78
C ASP A 97 17.11 -2.38 4.63
N PRO A 98 17.41 -2.69 3.37
CA PRO A 98 17.00 -1.86 2.24
C PRO A 98 15.49 -1.94 2.00
N ILE A 99 14.90 -0.86 1.50
CA ILE A 99 13.47 -0.75 1.20
C ILE A 99 12.98 -1.82 0.21
N THR A 100 13.87 -2.33 -0.64
CA THR A 100 13.54 -3.40 -1.59
C THR A 100 13.03 -4.67 -0.92
N GLN A 101 13.39 -4.91 0.36
CA GLN A 101 12.85 -6.02 1.13
C GLN A 101 11.35 -5.83 1.41
N LEU A 102 10.89 -4.60 1.62
CA LEU A 102 9.48 -4.28 1.78
C LEU A 102 8.76 -4.33 0.42
N HIS A 103 9.33 -3.68 -0.61
CA HIS A 103 8.69 -3.58 -1.92
C HIS A 103 8.36 -4.94 -2.54
N ARG A 104 9.24 -5.93 -2.42
CA ARG A 104 9.02 -7.28 -2.98
C ARG A 104 7.89 -8.05 -2.30
N ARG A 105 7.39 -7.60 -1.14
CA ARG A 105 6.29 -8.21 -0.39
C ARG A 105 4.95 -7.52 -0.62
N ILE A 106 4.97 -6.35 -1.24
CA ILE A 106 3.76 -5.61 -1.60
C ILE A 106 3.41 -5.95 -3.04
N HIS A 107 2.25 -6.53 -3.26
CA HIS A 107 1.78 -6.89 -4.60
C HIS A 107 1.01 -5.73 -5.24
N PHE A 108 0.13 -5.10 -4.46
CA PHE A 108 -0.76 -4.05 -4.95
C PHE A 108 -0.78 -2.85 -4.01
N ILE A 109 -0.95 -1.68 -4.61
CA ILE A 109 -1.26 -0.43 -3.93
C ILE A 109 -2.66 -0.03 -4.35
N VAL A 110 -3.57 0.08 -3.39
CA VAL A 110 -4.92 0.62 -3.60
C VAL A 110 -4.92 2.06 -3.11
N TYR A 111 -5.02 2.98 -4.06
CA TYR A 111 -5.02 4.41 -3.77
C TYR A 111 -6.45 4.95 -3.76
N HIS A 112 -6.82 5.61 -2.65
CA HIS A 112 -8.13 6.21 -2.48
C HIS A 112 -8.08 7.68 -2.88
N VAL A 113 -8.75 8.03 -3.97
CA VAL A 113 -8.85 9.40 -4.47
C VAL A 113 -10.14 10.02 -3.96
N LYS A 114 -10.02 11.13 -3.24
CA LYS A 114 -11.17 11.91 -2.79
C LYS A 114 -11.79 12.65 -3.99
N ILE A 115 -13.05 12.38 -4.29
CA ILE A 115 -13.82 13.07 -5.34
C ILE A 115 -14.59 14.26 -4.74
N ASN A 116 -15.23 14.04 -3.60
CA ASN A 116 -15.91 15.05 -2.80
C ASN A 116 -15.90 14.63 -1.32
N ASP A 117 -16.57 15.37 -0.44
CA ASP A 117 -16.50 15.13 1.00
C ASP A 117 -17.06 13.76 1.42
N ASN A 118 -17.92 13.14 0.61
CA ASN A 118 -18.57 11.88 0.91
C ASN A 118 -18.23 10.75 -0.07
N GLU A 119 -17.40 11.01 -1.08
CA GLU A 119 -17.13 10.05 -2.15
C GLU A 119 -15.64 9.90 -2.37
N TYR A 120 -15.19 8.64 -2.34
CA TYR A 120 -13.84 8.22 -2.72
C TYR A 120 -13.92 7.18 -3.82
N LYS A 121 -12.98 7.23 -4.74
CA LYS A 121 -12.76 6.19 -5.75
C LYS A 121 -11.41 5.52 -5.51
N GLU A 122 -11.38 4.23 -5.79
CA GLU A 122 -10.19 3.39 -5.63
C GLU A 122 -9.52 3.18 -6.98
N ILE A 123 -8.19 3.28 -7.00
CA ILE A 123 -7.36 2.89 -8.14
C ILE A 123 -6.33 1.88 -7.63
N THR A 124 -6.23 0.76 -8.32
CA THR A 124 -5.29 -0.31 -7.99
C THR A 124 -4.11 -0.32 -8.96
N PHE A 125 -2.91 -0.24 -8.41
CA PHE A 125 -1.64 -0.36 -9.11
C PHE A 125 -0.91 -1.61 -8.62
N THR A 126 -0.12 -2.25 -9.48
CA THR A 126 0.93 -3.15 -9.01
C THR A 126 2.03 -2.34 -8.32
N MET A 127 2.85 -2.98 -7.48
CA MET A 127 3.98 -2.29 -6.85
C MET A 127 4.96 -1.74 -7.88
N GLU A 128 5.19 -2.44 -8.98
CA GLU A 128 6.05 -2.00 -10.06
C GLU A 128 5.52 -0.73 -10.74
N GLN A 129 4.23 -0.70 -11.08
CA GLN A 129 3.58 0.50 -11.66
C GLN A 129 3.66 1.70 -10.73
N TYR A 130 3.45 1.47 -9.42
CA TYR A 130 3.57 2.50 -8.40
C TYR A 130 4.99 3.08 -8.35
N LEU A 131 6.02 2.23 -8.32
CA LEU A 131 7.42 2.67 -8.30
C LEU A 131 7.80 3.45 -9.55
N ASN A 132 7.40 2.99 -10.72
CA ASN A 132 7.61 3.67 -12.00
C ASN A 132 6.99 5.08 -12.03
N LEU A 133 5.84 5.28 -11.41
CA LEU A 133 5.21 6.61 -11.29
C LEU A 133 6.00 7.51 -10.35
N MET A 134 6.43 6.97 -9.21
CA MET A 134 7.19 7.74 -8.21
C MET A 134 8.58 8.16 -8.71
N GLU A 135 9.27 7.31 -9.47
CA GLU A 135 10.60 7.60 -10.05
C GLU A 135 10.55 8.74 -11.07
N GLN A 136 9.47 8.85 -11.83
CA GLN A 136 9.32 9.86 -12.88
C GLN A 136 8.91 11.24 -12.33
N LYS A 137 8.86 11.42 -11.00
CA LYS A 137 8.39 12.64 -10.34
C LYS A 137 7.04 13.16 -10.86
N GLN A 138 6.27 12.30 -11.52
CA GLN A 138 4.91 12.61 -11.91
C GLN A 138 4.07 12.78 -10.65
N CYS A 139 3.21 13.79 -10.67
CA CYS A 139 2.24 13.94 -9.60
C CYS A 139 1.33 12.70 -9.61
N PHE A 140 1.48 11.87 -8.60
CA PHE A 140 0.69 10.64 -8.46
C PHE A 140 -0.82 10.96 -8.41
N GLU A 141 -1.16 12.09 -7.79
CA GLU A 141 -2.53 12.60 -7.71
C GLU A 141 -3.10 12.96 -9.09
N ASP A 142 -2.34 13.65 -9.95
CA ASP A 142 -2.80 14.03 -11.30
C ASP A 142 -3.04 12.78 -12.16
N THR A 143 -2.15 11.79 -12.06
CA THR A 143 -2.33 10.50 -12.75
C THR A 143 -3.58 9.79 -12.25
N ALA A 144 -3.80 9.74 -10.95
CA ALA A 144 -4.96 9.12 -10.34
C ALA A 144 -6.27 9.82 -10.74
N GLN A 145 -6.30 11.16 -10.75
CA GLN A 145 -7.46 11.94 -11.20
C GLN A 145 -7.80 11.68 -12.68
N LYS A 146 -6.78 11.60 -13.56
CA LYS A 146 -6.99 11.24 -14.97
C LYS A 146 -7.55 9.84 -15.15
N LEU A 147 -7.02 8.85 -14.45
CA LEU A 147 -7.53 7.47 -14.48
C LEU A 147 -9.00 7.42 -14.08
N ILE A 148 -9.36 8.12 -13.01
CA ILE A 148 -10.75 8.19 -12.55
C ILE A 148 -11.66 8.87 -13.57
N SER A 149 -11.22 9.96 -14.18
CA SER A 149 -12.02 10.67 -15.20
C SER A 149 -12.31 9.80 -16.41
N LYS A 150 -11.42 8.83 -16.72
CA LYS A 150 -11.61 7.80 -17.77
C LYS A 150 -12.37 6.56 -17.27
N GLY A 151 -12.79 6.50 -16.01
CA GLY A 151 -13.50 5.34 -15.42
C GLY A 151 -12.61 4.13 -15.16
N ILE A 152 -11.29 4.33 -15.08
CA ILE A 152 -10.31 3.25 -14.90
C ILE A 152 -9.98 3.10 -13.41
N ASN A 153 -10.22 1.91 -12.86
CA ASN A 153 -9.96 1.58 -11.47
C ASN A 153 -8.89 0.48 -11.29
N ILE A 154 -8.57 -0.25 -12.36
CA ILE A 154 -7.45 -1.20 -12.39
C ILE A 154 -6.52 -0.77 -13.51
N VAL A 155 -5.25 -0.54 -13.19
CA VAL A 155 -4.26 -0.02 -14.12
C VAL A 155 -3.54 -1.17 -14.82
N THR A 156 -3.55 -1.15 -16.15
CA THR A 156 -2.68 -2.00 -16.99
C THR A 156 -1.50 -1.17 -17.49
N ASP A 157 -0.44 -1.84 -17.93
CA ASP A 157 0.76 -1.14 -18.40
C ASP A 157 0.49 -0.31 -19.66
N ASP A 158 -0.39 -0.77 -20.56
CA ASP A 158 -0.80 -0.03 -21.76
C ASP A 158 -1.55 1.26 -21.37
N VAL A 159 -2.48 1.16 -20.44
CA VAL A 159 -3.24 2.32 -19.92
C VAL A 159 -2.29 3.31 -19.23
N LEU A 160 -1.33 2.81 -18.46
CA LEU A 160 -0.36 3.66 -17.80
C LEU A 160 0.53 4.40 -18.80
N ALA A 161 0.96 3.73 -19.88
CA ALA A 161 1.74 4.34 -20.95
C ALA A 161 0.96 5.44 -21.69
N GLU A 162 -0.33 5.20 -21.98
CA GLU A 162 -1.21 6.19 -22.60
C GLU A 162 -1.37 7.45 -21.72
N ILE A 163 -1.70 7.26 -20.43
CA ILE A 163 -1.88 8.37 -19.47
C ILE A 163 -0.58 9.18 -19.32
N LYS A 164 0.57 8.52 -19.25
CA LYS A 164 1.88 9.20 -19.16
C LYS A 164 2.12 10.08 -20.39
N LYS A 165 1.82 9.59 -21.59
CA LYS A 165 1.95 10.36 -22.82
C LYS A 165 1.05 11.61 -22.82
N GLU A 166 -0.21 11.47 -22.43
CA GLU A 166 -1.14 12.60 -22.35
C GLU A 166 -0.69 13.68 -21.34
N ILE A 167 -0.12 13.27 -20.20
CA ILE A 167 0.39 14.22 -19.21
C ILE A 167 1.60 14.97 -19.77
N ALA A 168 2.51 14.28 -20.43
CA ALA A 168 3.68 14.88 -21.06
C ALA A 168 3.30 15.88 -22.15
N ASP A 169 2.37 15.52 -23.03
CA ASP A 169 1.87 16.38 -24.12
C ASP A 169 1.18 17.65 -23.56
N SER A 170 0.38 17.50 -22.50
CA SER A 170 -0.28 18.63 -21.83
C SER A 170 0.71 19.60 -21.17
N SER A 171 1.84 19.11 -20.66
CA SER A 171 2.87 19.93 -20.04
C SER A 171 3.66 20.75 -21.08
N ILE A 172 3.86 20.22 -22.29
CA ILE A 172 4.54 20.89 -23.41
C ILE A 172 3.68 22.05 -23.94
N ASP A 173 2.37 21.87 -24.03
CA ASP A 173 1.45 22.91 -24.51
C ASP A 173 1.33 24.10 -23.52
N GLN A 174 1.42 23.85 -22.21
CA GLN A 174 1.44 24.93 -21.21
C GLN A 174 2.73 25.74 -21.25
N THR A 175 3.87 25.11 -21.51
CA THR A 175 5.17 25.79 -21.63
C THR A 175 5.24 26.69 -22.88
N LYS A 176 4.64 26.26 -23.98
CA LYS A 176 4.57 27.07 -25.22
C LYS A 176 3.68 28.31 -25.06
N LYS A 177 2.54 28.20 -24.36
CA LYS A 177 1.65 29.36 -24.11
C LYS A 177 2.24 30.40 -23.18
N ASN A 178 3.16 30.01 -22.28
CA ASN A 178 3.84 30.93 -21.37
C ASN A 178 5.09 31.60 -21.96
N SER A 179 5.58 31.13 -23.11
CA SER A 179 6.71 31.75 -23.83
C SER A 179 6.27 32.76 -24.89
N ASP A 180 4.98 32.81 -25.22
CA ASP A 180 4.40 33.73 -26.22
C ASP A 180 3.65 34.95 -25.60
N ASN A 181 3.77 35.13 -24.27
CA ASN A 181 3.32 36.30 -23.51
C ASN A 181 4.53 37.02 -22.86
#